data_9620b9aef47024967a1218d37ba122a5
#
_entry.id   9620b9aef47024967a1218d37ba122a5
#
_cell.length_a   1.000
_cell.length_b   1.000
_cell.length_c   1.000
_cell.angle_alpha   90.00
_cell.angle_beta   90.00
_cell.angle_gamma   90.00
#
_symmetry.space_group_name_H-M   'P 1'
#
loop_
_entity.id
_entity.type
_entity.pdbx_description
1 polymer ?
#
loop_
_entity_poly.entity_id
_entity_poly.type
_entity_poly.pdbx_seq_one_letter_code
_entity_poly.pdbx_strand_id
1 'polypeptide(L)'
;MIVIKIGGSIVDGLHSSTISDLKNILKQDKVVLVHGGGKDVTIIGNKLGKEQKFIVSPGGVKSRYTDKETAEIYTMVMSGKINKTIVRLLLSNGISAAGISGIDGSTIEALRKKKLVVVNDKGRKMIIDGGYTGKINKINTLLIRNLIEGNFVPVVSPIALSEENEFLNIDGDRAAAYIAGGLSADKVIFITNVNGLILNDELVKEITYDKAKESLPNIGHGMEKKVMACIESLDMGVKEAIIASGDVENPVSSALFHTNCTVIRK
;
A
#
# COMPACT_ATOMS: atom_id res chain seq x y z
N MET A 1 -5.02 14.75 -9.36
CA MET A 1 -5.49 13.52 -8.65
C MET A 1 -4.34 12.94 -7.84
N ILE A 2 -4.62 12.48 -6.63
CA ILE A 2 -3.63 11.99 -5.69
C ILE A 2 -4.03 10.59 -5.22
N VAL A 3 -3.10 9.63 -5.22
CA VAL A 3 -3.29 8.34 -4.56
C VAL A 3 -2.50 8.36 -3.25
N ILE A 4 -3.16 8.05 -2.14
CA ILE A 4 -2.55 8.07 -0.81
C ILE A 4 -2.58 6.65 -0.24
N LYS A 5 -1.42 6.12 0.08
CA LYS A 5 -1.29 4.86 0.79
C LYS A 5 -1.10 5.10 2.28
N ILE A 6 -1.98 4.55 3.09
CA ILE A 6 -1.94 4.64 4.55
C ILE A 6 -1.38 3.33 5.11
N GLY A 7 -0.28 3.41 5.85
CA GLY A 7 0.33 2.26 6.53
C GLY A 7 -0.63 1.63 7.56
N GLY A 8 -0.56 0.30 7.75
CA GLY A 8 -1.44 -0.40 8.68
C GLY A 8 -1.30 0.08 10.14
N SER A 9 -0.12 0.53 10.54
CA SER A 9 0.11 1.12 11.87
C SER A 9 -0.55 2.49 12.06
N ILE A 10 -0.86 3.18 10.97
CA ILE A 10 -1.48 4.50 10.98
C ILE A 10 -3.01 4.39 10.98
N VAL A 11 -3.57 3.28 10.49
CA VAL A 11 -5.03 3.09 10.40
C VAL A 11 -5.69 3.15 11.78
N ASP A 12 -5.09 2.52 12.79
CA ASP A 12 -5.58 2.54 14.18
C ASP A 12 -5.44 3.93 14.83
N GLY A 13 -4.58 4.78 14.30
CA GLY A 13 -4.25 6.13 14.78
C GLY A 13 -4.58 7.22 13.77
N LEU A 14 -5.55 7.02 12.85
CA LEU A 14 -6.03 8.10 12.00
C LEU A 14 -6.60 9.21 12.89
N HIS A 15 -5.73 10.18 13.22
CA HIS A 15 -6.06 11.32 14.07
C HIS A 15 -7.07 12.25 13.40
N SER A 16 -7.80 13.00 14.20
CA SER A 16 -8.75 14.03 13.71
C SER A 16 -8.05 15.04 12.77
N SER A 17 -6.78 15.33 13.01
CA SER A 17 -5.96 16.18 12.15
C SER A 17 -5.81 15.62 10.73
N THR A 18 -5.52 14.31 10.60
CA THR A 18 -5.41 13.65 9.27
C THR A 18 -6.73 13.69 8.51
N ILE A 19 -7.86 13.52 9.19
CA ILE A 19 -9.18 13.57 8.56
C ILE A 19 -9.51 15.01 8.13
N SER A 20 -9.23 16.00 8.98
CA SER A 20 -9.39 17.41 8.65
C SER A 20 -8.52 17.84 7.47
N ASP A 21 -7.30 17.34 7.43
CA ASP A 21 -6.35 17.55 6.33
C ASP A 21 -6.88 16.96 5.02
N LEU A 22 -7.32 15.70 5.02
CA LEU A 22 -7.98 15.07 3.87
C LEU A 22 -9.20 15.87 3.39
N LYS A 23 -10.02 16.37 4.31
CA LYS A 23 -11.19 17.18 3.97
C LYS A 23 -10.81 18.48 3.25
N ASN A 24 -9.69 19.09 3.61
CA ASN A 24 -9.17 20.28 2.94
C ASN A 24 -8.63 19.96 1.55
N ILE A 25 -7.86 18.86 1.41
CA ILE A 25 -7.35 18.41 0.12
C ILE A 25 -8.46 18.09 -0.85
N LEU A 26 -9.55 17.44 -0.39
CA LEU A 26 -10.70 17.07 -1.22
C LEU A 26 -11.48 18.27 -1.81
N LYS A 27 -11.24 19.49 -1.32
CA LYS A 27 -11.81 20.71 -1.93
C LYS A 27 -11.13 21.07 -3.26
N GLN A 28 -9.90 20.61 -3.48
CA GLN A 28 -9.04 20.99 -4.62
C GLN A 28 -8.67 19.79 -5.49
N ASP A 29 -8.54 18.60 -4.89
CA ASP A 29 -8.05 17.41 -5.54
C ASP A 29 -8.99 16.20 -5.36
N LYS A 30 -8.95 15.29 -6.34
CA LYS A 30 -9.55 13.96 -6.22
C LYS A 30 -8.54 13.03 -5.53
N VAL A 31 -9.01 12.27 -4.55
CA VAL A 31 -8.16 11.39 -3.72
C VAL A 31 -8.66 9.95 -3.82
N VAL A 32 -7.72 9.01 -3.93
CA VAL A 32 -7.93 7.57 -3.74
C VAL A 32 -7.10 7.12 -2.57
N LEU A 33 -7.69 6.40 -1.62
CA LEU A 33 -6.98 5.84 -0.48
C LEU A 33 -6.68 4.35 -0.72
N VAL A 34 -5.47 3.93 -0.42
CA VAL A 34 -5.08 2.52 -0.34
C VAL A 34 -4.55 2.26 1.06
N HIS A 35 -5.00 1.19 1.73
CA HIS A 35 -4.59 0.96 3.11
C HIS A 35 -3.78 -0.32 3.31
N GLY A 36 -3.00 -0.36 4.37
CA GLY A 36 -2.38 -1.55 4.90
C GLY A 36 -3.20 -2.18 6.03
N GLY A 37 -2.62 -3.13 6.77
CA GLY A 37 -3.31 -3.78 7.88
C GLY A 37 -2.76 -5.15 8.29
N GLY A 38 -1.54 -5.49 7.87
CA GLY A 38 -0.96 -6.80 8.12
C GLY A 38 -0.85 -7.18 9.60
N LYS A 39 -0.75 -6.20 10.52
CA LYS A 39 -0.76 -6.45 11.97
C LYS A 39 -2.11 -6.99 12.44
N ASP A 40 -3.20 -6.37 12.01
CA ASP A 40 -4.57 -6.84 12.31
C ASP A 40 -4.83 -8.23 11.76
N VAL A 41 -4.38 -8.52 10.55
CA VAL A 41 -4.48 -9.86 9.96
C VAL A 41 -3.78 -10.89 10.86
N THR A 42 -2.60 -10.57 11.41
CA THR A 42 -1.91 -11.46 12.35
C THR A 42 -2.71 -11.67 13.63
N ILE A 43 -3.21 -10.58 14.23
CA ILE A 43 -3.97 -10.64 15.48
C ILE A 43 -5.26 -11.46 15.30
N ILE A 44 -6.02 -11.18 14.24
CA ILE A 44 -7.28 -11.87 14.00
C ILE A 44 -7.05 -13.33 13.57
N GLY A 45 -6.05 -13.58 12.70
CA GLY A 45 -5.70 -14.95 12.31
C GLY A 45 -5.36 -15.82 13.52
N ASN A 46 -4.54 -15.31 14.44
CA ASN A 46 -4.20 -16.03 15.68
C ASN A 46 -5.45 -16.28 16.57
N LYS A 47 -6.36 -15.29 16.66
CA LYS A 47 -7.64 -15.47 17.39
C LYS A 47 -8.55 -16.54 16.77
N LEU A 48 -8.46 -16.73 15.46
CA LEU A 48 -9.17 -17.79 14.71
C LEU A 48 -8.44 -19.14 14.75
N GLY A 49 -7.34 -19.25 15.52
CA GLY A 49 -6.55 -20.48 15.62
C GLY A 49 -5.59 -20.70 14.44
N LYS A 50 -5.45 -19.71 13.53
CA LYS A 50 -4.54 -19.77 12.39
C LYS A 50 -3.26 -19.02 12.67
N GLU A 51 -2.22 -19.74 13.06
CA GLU A 51 -0.88 -19.19 13.23
C GLU A 51 -0.34 -18.63 11.89
N GLN A 52 0.16 -17.41 11.95
CA GLN A 52 0.64 -16.71 10.77
C GLN A 52 2.12 -16.98 10.53
N LYS A 53 2.44 -17.58 9.38
CA LYS A 53 3.82 -17.90 8.98
C LYS A 53 4.45 -16.75 8.22
N PHE A 54 5.72 -16.47 8.52
CA PHE A 54 6.53 -15.48 7.80
C PHE A 54 7.73 -16.15 7.17
N ILE A 55 8.07 -15.74 5.97
CA ILE A 55 9.21 -16.21 5.19
C ILE A 55 10.14 -15.07 4.88
N VAL A 56 11.42 -15.38 4.67
CA VAL A 56 12.46 -14.41 4.32
C VAL A 56 12.97 -14.74 2.92
N SER A 57 12.97 -13.76 2.03
CA SER A 57 13.54 -13.89 0.69
C SER A 57 15.07 -13.89 0.73
N PRO A 58 15.79 -14.32 -0.33
CA PRO A 58 17.23 -14.23 -0.40
C PRO A 58 17.82 -12.83 -0.20
N GLY A 59 17.03 -11.79 -0.51
CA GLY A 59 17.39 -10.40 -0.24
C GLY A 59 17.04 -9.93 1.18
N GLY A 60 16.69 -10.84 2.12
CA GLY A 60 16.37 -10.49 3.50
C GLY A 60 14.96 -9.95 3.74
N VAL A 61 14.16 -9.78 2.72
CA VAL A 61 12.80 -9.22 2.83
C VAL A 61 11.88 -10.23 3.50
N LYS A 62 11.34 -9.86 4.66
CA LYS A 62 10.32 -10.64 5.39
C LYS A 62 8.93 -10.39 4.81
N SER A 63 8.19 -11.46 4.54
CA SER A 63 6.80 -11.40 4.05
C SER A 63 5.95 -12.52 4.65
N ARG A 64 4.63 -12.32 4.69
CA ARG A 64 3.70 -13.35 5.13
C ARG A 64 3.63 -14.46 4.09
N TYR A 65 3.81 -15.70 4.50
CA TYR A 65 3.41 -16.84 3.67
C TYR A 65 1.89 -16.96 3.73
N THR A 66 1.25 -16.90 2.59
CA THR A 66 -0.20 -16.86 2.48
C THR A 66 -0.69 -18.15 1.86
N ASP A 67 -1.07 -19.15 2.67
CA ASP A 67 -1.82 -20.31 2.21
C ASP A 67 -3.30 -19.95 1.95
N LYS A 68 -4.12 -20.88 1.49
CA LYS A 68 -5.52 -20.64 1.11
C LYS A 68 -6.33 -20.05 2.28
N GLU A 69 -6.28 -20.68 3.44
CA GLU A 69 -6.98 -20.23 4.63
C GLU A 69 -6.49 -18.86 5.10
N THR A 70 -5.18 -18.63 5.04
CA THR A 70 -4.61 -17.30 5.32
C THR A 70 -5.08 -16.24 4.31
N ALA A 71 -5.27 -16.58 3.03
CA ALA A 71 -5.80 -15.66 2.02
C ALA A 71 -7.26 -15.29 2.31
N GLU A 72 -8.07 -16.25 2.75
CA GLU A 72 -9.46 -16.01 3.16
C GLU A 72 -9.53 -15.10 4.40
N ILE A 73 -8.75 -15.40 5.45
CA ILE A 73 -8.65 -14.54 6.65
C ILE A 73 -8.15 -13.13 6.29
N TYR A 74 -7.12 -13.05 5.44
CA TYR A 74 -6.57 -11.79 4.96
C TYR A 74 -7.66 -10.95 4.28
N THR A 75 -8.46 -11.58 3.41
CA THR A 75 -9.57 -10.91 2.71
C THR A 75 -10.63 -10.43 3.68
N MET A 76 -11.08 -11.25 4.62
CA MET A 76 -12.06 -10.86 5.64
C MET A 76 -11.59 -9.66 6.46
N VAL A 77 -10.34 -9.68 6.93
CA VAL A 77 -9.79 -8.61 7.79
C VAL A 77 -9.54 -7.35 7.00
N MET A 78 -8.91 -7.45 5.84
CA MET A 78 -8.55 -6.28 5.03
C MET A 78 -9.78 -5.61 4.44
N SER A 79 -10.66 -6.36 3.76
CA SER A 79 -11.84 -5.79 3.08
C SER A 79 -13.03 -5.56 4.00
N GLY A 80 -13.16 -6.36 5.04
CA GLY A 80 -14.23 -6.23 6.03
C GLY A 80 -13.85 -5.27 7.15
N LYS A 81 -12.99 -5.70 8.07
CA LYS A 81 -12.69 -4.94 9.30
C LYS A 81 -12.01 -3.60 8.99
N ILE A 82 -10.82 -3.63 8.37
CA ILE A 82 -10.00 -2.42 8.24
C ILE A 82 -10.62 -1.45 7.25
N ASN A 83 -10.96 -1.91 6.06
CA ASN A 83 -11.56 -1.09 5.03
C ASN A 83 -12.83 -0.37 5.54
N LYS A 84 -13.75 -1.11 6.16
CA LYS A 84 -15.01 -0.54 6.67
C LYS A 84 -14.80 0.35 7.89
N THR A 85 -13.76 0.12 8.69
CA THR A 85 -13.38 1.04 9.76
C THR A 85 -12.95 2.40 9.21
N ILE A 86 -12.12 2.41 8.16
CA ILE A 86 -11.70 3.65 7.49
C ILE A 86 -12.90 4.36 6.86
N VAL A 87 -13.74 3.65 6.10
CA VAL A 87 -14.95 4.21 5.47
C VAL A 87 -15.87 4.82 6.51
N ARG A 88 -16.16 4.11 7.60
CA ARG A 88 -16.97 4.61 8.70
C ARG A 88 -16.41 5.90 9.30
N LEU A 89 -15.09 5.95 9.49
CA LEU A 89 -14.41 7.14 10.02
C LEU A 89 -14.52 8.33 9.06
N LEU A 90 -14.36 8.13 7.77
CA LEU A 90 -14.53 9.19 6.76
C LEU A 90 -15.97 9.70 6.75
N LEU A 91 -16.96 8.80 6.71
CA LEU A 91 -18.38 9.13 6.71
C LEU A 91 -18.79 9.90 7.96
N SER A 92 -18.31 9.49 9.16
CA SER A 92 -18.61 10.21 10.42
C SER A 92 -18.05 11.62 10.48
N ASN A 93 -17.10 11.95 9.58
CA ASN A 93 -16.54 13.30 9.43
C ASN A 93 -17.06 14.04 8.19
N GLY A 94 -18.13 13.54 7.56
CA GLY A 94 -18.77 14.18 6.42
C GLY A 94 -18.01 14.04 5.10
N ILE A 95 -17.12 13.05 4.99
CA ILE A 95 -16.43 12.70 3.73
C ILE A 95 -17.14 11.50 3.12
N SER A 96 -17.79 11.67 1.97
CA SER A 96 -18.38 10.56 1.23
C SER A 96 -17.31 9.59 0.77
N ALA A 97 -17.38 8.34 1.22
CA ALA A 97 -16.38 7.33 0.92
C ALA A 97 -17.03 5.98 0.59
N ALA A 98 -16.40 5.23 -0.31
CA ALA A 98 -16.79 3.88 -0.67
C ALA A 98 -15.60 2.93 -0.55
N GLY A 99 -15.78 1.85 0.22
CA GLY A 99 -14.74 0.84 0.41
C GLY A 99 -14.90 -0.31 -0.56
N ILE A 100 -13.81 -0.58 -1.28
CA ILE A 100 -13.67 -1.68 -2.24
C ILE A 100 -12.39 -2.46 -1.95
N SER A 101 -12.30 -3.64 -2.52
CA SER A 101 -11.05 -4.41 -2.65
C SER A 101 -10.62 -4.45 -4.12
N GLY A 102 -9.43 -4.91 -4.39
CA GLY A 102 -8.99 -5.09 -5.76
C GLY A 102 -9.80 -6.15 -6.53
N ILE A 103 -10.61 -6.97 -5.85
CA ILE A 103 -11.51 -7.95 -6.47
C ILE A 103 -12.74 -7.28 -7.06
N ASP A 104 -13.27 -6.26 -6.37
CA ASP A 104 -14.48 -5.57 -6.78
C ASP A 104 -14.27 -4.95 -8.18
N GLY A 105 -15.11 -5.36 -9.14
CA GLY A 105 -14.99 -4.97 -10.53
C GLY A 105 -13.66 -5.37 -11.19
N SER A 106 -12.98 -6.42 -10.69
CA SER A 106 -11.63 -6.83 -11.12
C SER A 106 -10.65 -5.65 -11.13
N THR A 107 -10.73 -4.80 -10.12
CA THR A 107 -9.91 -3.57 -10.03
C THR A 107 -8.41 -3.87 -10.01
N ILE A 108 -8.01 -4.98 -9.37
CA ILE A 108 -6.61 -5.44 -9.36
C ILE A 108 -6.58 -6.91 -9.76
N GLU A 109 -6.04 -7.20 -10.93
CA GLU A 109 -5.74 -8.54 -11.40
C GLU A 109 -4.27 -8.86 -11.13
N ALA A 110 -3.97 -10.09 -10.67
CA ALA A 110 -2.61 -10.49 -10.35
C ALA A 110 -2.33 -11.94 -10.74
N LEU A 111 -1.09 -12.20 -11.13
CA LEU A 111 -0.58 -13.55 -11.37
C LEU A 111 -0.18 -14.18 -10.04
N ARG A 112 -0.69 -15.37 -9.76
CA ARG A 112 -0.29 -16.16 -8.59
C ARG A 112 1.17 -16.59 -8.72
N LYS A 113 1.98 -16.34 -7.70
CA LYS A 113 3.36 -16.82 -7.65
C LYS A 113 3.37 -18.32 -7.37
N LYS A 114 3.68 -19.13 -8.36
CA LYS A 114 3.69 -20.60 -8.21
C LYS A 114 4.82 -21.10 -7.29
N LYS A 115 5.95 -20.41 -7.26
CA LYS A 115 7.13 -20.77 -6.45
C LYS A 115 7.74 -19.51 -5.81
N LEU A 116 8.26 -19.65 -4.60
CA LEU A 116 9.02 -18.63 -3.88
C LEU A 116 10.38 -19.20 -3.51
N VAL A 117 11.43 -18.38 -3.67
CA VAL A 117 12.75 -18.69 -3.14
C VAL A 117 12.86 -18.03 -1.76
N VAL A 118 13.10 -18.82 -0.74
CA VAL A 118 13.21 -18.39 0.65
C VAL A 118 14.52 -18.82 1.25
N VAL A 119 14.92 -18.19 2.35
CA VAL A 119 16.06 -18.57 3.16
C VAL A 119 15.55 -19.23 4.44
N ASN A 120 16.02 -20.42 4.76
CA ASN A 120 15.67 -21.11 6.00
C ASN A 120 16.54 -20.61 7.18
N ASP A 121 16.22 -21.08 8.40
CA ASP A 121 16.95 -20.70 9.63
C ASP A 121 18.44 -21.03 9.62
N LYS A 122 18.87 -21.92 8.70
CA LYS A 122 20.28 -22.29 8.49
C LYS A 122 20.96 -21.46 7.38
N GLY A 123 20.31 -20.40 6.89
CA GLY A 123 20.83 -19.54 5.81
C GLY A 123 20.78 -20.17 4.41
N ARG A 124 20.15 -21.34 4.22
CA ARG A 124 20.10 -22.02 2.92
C ARG A 124 18.90 -21.58 2.10
N LYS A 125 19.13 -21.33 0.81
CA LYS A 125 18.05 -21.04 -0.15
C LYS A 125 17.22 -22.30 -0.41
N MET A 126 15.91 -22.16 -0.37
CA MET A 126 14.94 -23.22 -0.66
C MET A 126 13.86 -22.68 -1.60
N ILE A 127 13.30 -23.56 -2.40
CA ILE A 127 12.11 -23.27 -3.21
C ILE A 127 10.92 -23.88 -2.49
N ILE A 128 9.90 -23.06 -2.25
CA ILE A 128 8.62 -23.49 -1.67
C ILE A 128 7.47 -23.15 -2.61
N ASP A 129 6.28 -23.72 -2.36
CA ASP A 129 5.06 -23.28 -3.02
C ASP A 129 4.83 -21.79 -2.76
N GLY A 130 4.37 -21.08 -3.78
CA GLY A 130 4.16 -19.61 -3.72
C GLY A 130 2.93 -19.20 -2.93
N GLY A 131 2.10 -20.16 -2.57
CA GLY A 131 0.83 -19.91 -1.88
C GLY A 131 -0.08 -19.00 -2.70
N TYR A 132 -0.80 -18.15 -1.99
CA TYR A 132 -1.75 -17.17 -2.55
C TYR A 132 -1.17 -15.76 -2.53
N THR A 133 0.09 -15.64 -2.94
CA THR A 133 0.76 -14.35 -3.12
C THR A 133 0.72 -13.94 -4.57
N GLY A 134 0.25 -12.71 -4.84
CA GLY A 134 0.09 -12.16 -6.18
C GLY A 134 1.26 -11.28 -6.63
N LYS A 135 1.49 -11.25 -7.94
CA LYS A 135 2.23 -10.18 -8.64
C LYS A 135 1.21 -9.44 -9.50
N ILE A 136 1.01 -8.15 -9.23
CA ILE A 136 0.05 -7.32 -9.96
C ILE A 136 0.38 -7.39 -11.45
N ASN A 137 -0.64 -7.67 -12.25
CA ASN A 137 -0.57 -7.82 -13.69
C ASN A 137 -1.31 -6.69 -14.41
N LYS A 138 -2.51 -6.33 -13.90
CA LYS A 138 -3.36 -5.35 -14.54
C LYS A 138 -4.18 -4.58 -13.49
N ILE A 139 -4.44 -3.30 -13.78
CA ILE A 139 -5.38 -2.47 -13.03
C ILE A 139 -6.54 -2.08 -13.95
N ASN A 140 -7.75 -2.42 -13.52
CA ASN A 140 -8.98 -1.93 -14.13
C ASN A 140 -9.48 -0.72 -13.32
N THR A 141 -9.36 0.46 -13.87
CA THR A 141 -9.68 1.71 -13.18
C THR A 141 -11.15 2.09 -13.25
N LEU A 142 -11.98 1.36 -13.99
CA LEU A 142 -13.37 1.74 -14.26
C LEU A 142 -14.17 1.99 -12.99
N LEU A 143 -14.14 1.03 -12.04
CA LEU A 143 -14.88 1.19 -10.78
C LEU A 143 -14.37 2.37 -9.96
N ILE A 144 -13.05 2.55 -9.87
CA ILE A 144 -12.47 3.69 -9.12
C ILE A 144 -12.88 5.02 -9.76
N ARG A 145 -12.83 5.13 -11.10
CA ARG A 145 -13.25 6.34 -11.81
C ARG A 145 -14.74 6.67 -11.59
N ASN A 146 -15.60 5.66 -11.68
CA ASN A 146 -17.05 5.85 -11.43
C ASN A 146 -17.33 6.33 -9.99
N LEU A 147 -16.59 5.81 -9.01
CA LEU A 147 -16.72 6.28 -7.61
C LEU A 147 -16.25 7.74 -7.48
N ILE A 148 -15.14 8.10 -8.10
CA ILE A 148 -14.62 9.48 -8.11
C ILE A 148 -15.61 10.44 -8.79
N GLU A 149 -16.18 10.04 -9.92
CA GLU A 149 -17.20 10.83 -10.65
C GLU A 149 -18.47 10.98 -9.83
N GLY A 150 -18.85 9.95 -9.06
CA GLY A 150 -19.92 10.00 -8.07
C GLY A 150 -19.60 10.80 -6.80
N ASN A 151 -18.44 11.49 -6.74
CA ASN A 151 -17.95 12.23 -5.58
C ASN A 151 -17.73 11.40 -4.32
N PHE A 152 -17.41 10.12 -4.47
CA PHE A 152 -16.92 9.28 -3.39
C PHE A 152 -15.38 9.26 -3.36
N VAL A 153 -14.82 9.13 -2.16
CA VAL A 153 -13.43 8.76 -1.96
C VAL A 153 -13.33 7.24 -1.99
N PRO A 154 -12.69 6.64 -3.03
CA PRO A 154 -12.48 5.19 -3.04
C PRO A 154 -11.45 4.81 -1.97
N VAL A 155 -11.79 3.82 -1.13
CA VAL A 155 -10.89 3.23 -0.13
C VAL A 155 -10.61 1.79 -0.55
N VAL A 156 -9.40 1.51 -1.01
CA VAL A 156 -9.03 0.25 -1.65
C VAL A 156 -8.21 -0.63 -0.70
N SER A 157 -8.65 -1.86 -0.47
CA SER A 157 -7.84 -2.88 0.21
C SER A 157 -7.00 -3.68 -0.79
N PRO A 158 -5.72 -3.98 -0.47
CA PRO A 158 -4.77 -4.59 -1.40
C PRO A 158 -4.93 -6.11 -1.48
N ILE A 159 -6.03 -6.53 -2.09
CA ILE A 159 -6.33 -7.90 -2.46
C ILE A 159 -6.53 -7.92 -3.97
N ALA A 160 -6.02 -8.94 -4.64
CA ALA A 160 -6.17 -9.07 -6.07
C ALA A 160 -6.94 -10.35 -6.44
N LEU A 161 -7.50 -10.35 -7.63
CA LEU A 161 -8.11 -11.51 -8.26
C LEU A 161 -7.07 -12.21 -9.14
N SER A 162 -6.94 -13.54 -9.01
CA SER A 162 -6.14 -14.33 -9.94
C SER A 162 -6.93 -14.68 -11.21
N GLU A 163 -6.24 -15.22 -12.22
CA GLU A 163 -6.87 -15.78 -13.42
C GLU A 163 -7.77 -16.97 -13.08
N GLU A 164 -7.47 -17.68 -12.00
CA GLU A 164 -8.27 -18.80 -11.48
C GLU A 164 -9.39 -18.34 -10.52
N ASN A 165 -9.66 -17.03 -10.44
CA ASN A 165 -10.64 -16.40 -9.54
C ASN A 165 -10.34 -16.63 -8.04
N GLU A 166 -9.08 -16.72 -7.66
CA GLU A 166 -8.64 -16.88 -6.28
C GLU A 166 -8.27 -15.53 -5.65
N PHE A 167 -8.40 -15.45 -4.32
CA PHE A 167 -7.93 -14.31 -3.54
C PHE A 167 -6.40 -14.30 -3.45
N LEU A 168 -5.78 -13.22 -3.86
CA LEU A 168 -4.33 -13.07 -3.74
C LEU A 168 -3.96 -11.92 -2.82
N ASN A 169 -3.08 -12.22 -1.85
CA ASN A 169 -2.41 -11.21 -1.06
C ASN A 169 -1.37 -10.49 -1.91
N ILE A 170 -1.48 -9.17 -2.02
CA ILE A 170 -0.54 -8.30 -2.71
C ILE A 170 0.05 -7.26 -1.76
N ASP A 171 1.21 -6.74 -2.09
CA ASP A 171 1.84 -5.67 -1.32
C ASP A 171 1.05 -4.36 -1.49
N GLY A 172 0.72 -3.72 -0.35
CA GLY A 172 -0.12 -2.51 -0.36
C GLY A 172 0.57 -1.28 -0.93
N ASP A 173 1.90 -1.18 -0.83
CA ASP A 173 2.65 -0.07 -1.42
C ASP A 173 2.65 -0.22 -2.95
N ARG A 174 2.84 -1.45 -3.46
CA ARG A 174 2.70 -1.76 -4.88
C ARG A 174 1.28 -1.56 -5.38
N ALA A 175 0.26 -1.97 -4.63
CA ALA A 175 -1.14 -1.73 -5.01
C ALA A 175 -1.40 -0.24 -5.22
N ALA A 176 -0.91 0.62 -4.33
CA ALA A 176 -1.04 2.08 -4.46
C ALA A 176 -0.28 2.62 -5.68
N ALA A 177 0.95 2.16 -5.91
CA ALA A 177 1.75 2.55 -7.06
C ALA A 177 1.07 2.20 -8.40
N TYR A 178 0.55 0.97 -8.51
CA TYR A 178 -0.11 0.49 -9.72
C TYR A 178 -1.46 1.17 -9.96
N ILE A 179 -2.24 1.43 -8.89
CA ILE A 179 -3.48 2.21 -8.98
C ILE A 179 -3.16 3.64 -9.43
N ALA A 180 -2.11 4.27 -8.88
CA ALA A 180 -1.70 5.62 -9.26
C ALA A 180 -1.30 5.67 -10.74
N GLY A 181 -0.52 4.71 -11.23
CA GLY A 181 -0.15 4.60 -12.64
C GLY A 181 -1.37 4.38 -13.53
N GLY A 182 -2.24 3.42 -13.19
CA GLY A 182 -3.46 3.12 -13.96
C GLY A 182 -4.45 4.28 -14.06
N LEU A 183 -4.51 5.12 -13.02
CA LEU A 183 -5.32 6.33 -12.98
C LEU A 183 -4.64 7.53 -13.66
N SER A 184 -3.38 7.45 -14.01
CA SER A 184 -2.54 8.58 -14.43
C SER A 184 -2.55 9.70 -13.38
N ALA A 185 -2.41 9.31 -12.11
CA ALA A 185 -2.40 10.24 -11.00
C ALA A 185 -1.17 11.16 -11.07
N ASP A 186 -1.30 12.40 -10.61
CA ASP A 186 -0.18 13.33 -10.57
C ASP A 186 0.83 12.92 -9.49
N LYS A 187 0.33 12.45 -8.35
CA LYS A 187 1.14 12.11 -7.18
C LYS A 187 0.70 10.81 -6.53
N VAL A 188 1.66 10.07 -5.98
CA VAL A 188 1.42 9.02 -5.00
C VAL A 188 2.12 9.35 -3.70
N ILE A 189 1.42 9.23 -2.57
CA ILE A 189 1.95 9.54 -1.23
C ILE A 189 1.88 8.28 -0.38
N PHE A 190 3.02 7.86 0.16
CA PHE A 190 3.14 6.74 1.09
C PHE A 190 3.26 7.28 2.52
N ILE A 191 2.13 7.32 3.24
CA ILE A 191 2.09 7.71 4.64
C ILE A 191 2.52 6.54 5.52
N THR A 192 3.55 6.73 6.33
CA THR A 192 4.21 5.73 7.16
C THR A 192 4.57 6.30 8.53
N ASN A 193 5.23 5.54 9.38
CA ASN A 193 5.68 5.95 10.72
C ASN A 193 7.08 6.58 10.76
N VAL A 194 7.62 6.94 9.61
CA VAL A 194 8.93 7.61 9.49
C VAL A 194 8.82 8.79 8.52
N ASN A 195 9.66 9.79 8.70
CA ASN A 195 9.60 11.03 7.90
C ASN A 195 9.92 10.82 6.40
N GLY A 196 10.68 9.79 6.06
CA GLY A 196 11.08 9.53 4.69
C GLY A 196 12.26 8.57 4.62
N LEU A 197 12.96 8.59 3.50
CA LEU A 197 14.18 7.82 3.27
C LEU A 197 15.34 8.46 4.06
N ILE A 198 16.01 7.65 4.87
CA ILE A 198 17.23 8.04 5.58
C ILE A 198 18.41 7.34 4.90
N LEU A 199 19.41 8.10 4.48
CA LEU A 199 20.70 7.62 3.99
C LEU A 199 21.80 8.33 4.77
N ASN A 200 22.79 7.56 5.23
CA ASN A 200 23.88 8.10 6.06
C ASN A 200 23.41 8.93 7.26
N ASP A 201 22.38 8.44 7.94
CA ASP A 201 21.74 9.06 9.12
C ASP A 201 21.06 10.42 8.85
N GLU A 202 20.90 10.80 7.59
CA GLU A 202 20.22 12.04 7.20
C GLU A 202 18.94 11.78 6.39
N LEU A 203 17.92 12.61 6.61
CA LEU A 203 16.69 12.58 5.81
C LEU A 203 16.96 13.11 4.40
N VAL A 204 16.76 12.26 3.42
CA VAL A 204 16.82 12.62 2.00
C VAL A 204 15.54 13.35 1.62
N LYS A 205 15.59 14.69 1.52
CA LYS A 205 14.42 15.51 1.19
C LYS A 205 13.95 15.30 -0.26
N GLU A 206 14.88 15.19 -1.19
CA GLU A 206 14.60 14.97 -2.60
C GLU A 206 15.68 14.05 -3.21
N ILE A 207 15.25 13.14 -4.08
CA ILE A 207 16.14 12.23 -4.77
C ILE A 207 15.58 11.94 -6.17
N THR A 208 16.45 11.86 -7.18
CA THR A 208 16.05 11.49 -8.53
C THR A 208 15.74 9.99 -8.62
N TYR A 209 14.94 9.61 -9.60
CA TYR A 209 14.62 8.22 -9.93
C TYR A 209 15.86 7.32 -10.00
N ASP A 210 16.89 7.75 -10.75
CA ASP A 210 18.11 6.94 -10.93
C ASP A 210 18.86 6.74 -9.62
N LYS A 211 19.06 7.81 -8.84
CA LYS A 211 19.71 7.74 -7.53
C LYS A 211 18.91 6.90 -6.53
N ALA A 212 17.57 6.98 -6.56
CA ALA A 212 16.72 6.14 -5.73
C ALA A 212 16.89 4.66 -6.08
N LYS A 213 17.01 4.32 -7.35
CA LYS A 213 17.25 2.96 -7.84
C LYS A 213 18.65 2.45 -7.44
N GLU A 214 19.67 3.28 -7.56
CA GLU A 214 21.04 2.97 -7.13
C GLU A 214 21.14 2.76 -5.61
N SER A 215 20.33 3.45 -4.82
CA SER A 215 20.37 3.37 -3.35
C SER A 215 19.69 2.12 -2.79
N LEU A 216 18.85 1.40 -3.56
CA LEU A 216 18.08 0.24 -3.09
C LEU A 216 18.90 -0.79 -2.32
N PRO A 217 20.13 -1.19 -2.73
CA PRO A 217 20.91 -2.17 -1.99
C PRO A 217 21.34 -1.73 -0.58
N ASN A 218 21.32 -0.41 -0.33
CA ASN A 218 21.78 0.20 0.93
C ASN A 218 20.60 0.62 1.83
N ILE A 219 19.36 0.34 1.44
CA ILE A 219 18.15 0.71 2.17
C ILE A 219 17.67 -0.46 3.02
N GLY A 220 17.27 -0.21 4.26
CA GLY A 220 16.67 -1.22 5.13
C GLY A 220 15.33 -1.76 4.60
N HIS A 221 15.06 -3.05 4.87
CA HIS A 221 14.01 -3.86 4.23
C HIS A 221 12.59 -3.26 4.18
N GLY A 222 12.18 -2.47 5.15
CA GLY A 222 10.84 -1.86 5.15
C GLY A 222 10.75 -0.67 4.20
N MET A 223 11.79 0.14 4.16
CA MET A 223 11.89 1.33 3.32
C MET A 223 12.20 0.96 1.86
N GLU A 224 13.02 -0.06 1.62
CA GLU A 224 13.31 -0.59 0.28
C GLU A 224 12.02 -0.85 -0.52
N LYS A 225 11.01 -1.49 0.08
CA LYS A 225 9.73 -1.77 -0.58
C LYS A 225 9.01 -0.49 -1.00
N LYS A 226 9.05 0.56 -0.16
CA LYS A 226 8.42 1.85 -0.46
C LYS A 226 9.14 2.57 -1.60
N VAL A 227 10.47 2.60 -1.55
CA VAL A 227 11.28 3.18 -2.63
C VAL A 227 11.05 2.43 -3.94
N MET A 228 10.98 1.09 -3.91
CA MET A 228 10.62 0.31 -5.10
C MET A 228 9.22 0.66 -5.62
N ALA A 229 8.21 0.81 -4.74
CA ALA A 229 6.87 1.21 -5.16
C ALA A 229 6.85 2.64 -5.74
N CYS A 230 7.65 3.56 -5.19
CA CYS A 230 7.84 4.89 -5.77
C CYS A 230 8.42 4.79 -7.20
N ILE A 231 9.49 4.01 -7.39
CA ILE A 231 10.13 3.79 -8.70
C ILE A 231 9.11 3.21 -9.68
N GLU A 232 8.39 2.15 -9.30
CA GLU A 232 7.36 1.52 -10.13
C GLU A 232 6.26 2.51 -10.53
N SER A 233 5.82 3.40 -9.63
CA SER A 233 4.81 4.41 -9.95
C SER A 233 5.31 5.44 -10.97
N LEU A 234 6.56 5.88 -10.84
CA LEU A 234 7.19 6.80 -11.78
C LEU A 234 7.39 6.14 -13.16
N ASP A 235 7.70 4.84 -13.21
CA ASP A 235 7.76 4.08 -14.46
C ASP A 235 6.41 4.04 -15.19
N MET A 236 5.32 4.02 -14.43
CA MET A 236 3.96 4.07 -14.96
C MET A 236 3.43 5.49 -15.24
N GLY A 237 4.27 6.52 -15.14
CA GLY A 237 3.95 7.89 -15.53
C GLY A 237 3.43 8.80 -14.42
N VAL A 238 3.42 8.37 -13.17
CA VAL A 238 3.19 9.27 -12.02
C VAL A 238 4.32 10.31 -12.00
N LYS A 239 3.99 11.58 -11.77
CA LYS A 239 4.98 12.67 -11.83
C LYS A 239 5.85 12.74 -10.59
N GLU A 240 5.28 12.39 -9.42
CA GLU A 240 5.92 12.55 -8.13
C GLU A 240 5.47 11.47 -7.15
N ALA A 241 6.43 10.82 -6.51
CA ALA A 241 6.20 9.84 -5.46
C ALA A 241 6.79 10.36 -4.14
N ILE A 242 6.00 10.35 -3.05
CA ILE A 242 6.36 10.97 -1.79
C ILE A 242 6.26 9.94 -0.67
N ILE A 243 7.28 9.90 0.19
CA ILE A 243 7.28 9.09 1.43
C ILE A 243 7.27 10.09 2.60
N ALA A 244 6.25 10.02 3.46
CA ALA A 244 6.05 10.97 4.54
C ALA A 244 5.53 10.30 5.82
N SER A 245 5.74 10.97 6.96
CA SER A 245 5.23 10.52 8.25
C SER A 245 3.73 10.80 8.39
N GLY A 246 3.01 9.83 8.98
CA GLY A 246 1.64 10.03 9.44
C GLY A 246 1.55 10.56 10.87
N ASP A 247 2.69 10.63 11.58
CA ASP A 247 2.76 11.04 12.99
C ASP A 247 3.01 12.57 13.12
N VAL A 248 2.63 13.33 12.11
CA VAL A 248 2.72 14.79 12.09
C VAL A 248 1.34 15.41 11.95
N GLU A 249 1.21 16.67 12.32
CA GLU A 249 0.00 17.43 12.05
C GLU A 249 -0.16 17.68 10.54
N ASN A 250 -1.39 17.47 10.01
CA ASN A 250 -1.71 17.62 8.59
C ASN A 250 -0.75 16.84 7.64
N PRO A 251 -0.65 15.52 7.77
CA PRO A 251 0.39 14.70 7.13
C PRO A 251 0.33 14.73 5.61
N VAL A 252 -0.85 14.84 5.01
CA VAL A 252 -1.03 14.89 3.55
C VAL A 252 -0.62 16.25 3.01
N SER A 253 -1.07 17.35 3.63
CA SER A 253 -0.65 18.71 3.27
C SER A 253 0.85 18.89 3.44
N SER A 254 1.43 18.42 4.56
CA SER A 254 2.88 18.44 4.79
C SER A 254 3.65 17.74 3.68
N ALA A 255 3.18 16.55 3.26
CA ALA A 255 3.76 15.83 2.13
C ALA A 255 3.65 16.61 0.81
N LEU A 256 2.49 17.19 0.53
CA LEU A 256 2.25 17.98 -0.69
C LEU A 256 3.10 19.26 -0.75
N PHE A 257 3.39 19.86 0.42
CA PHE A 257 4.31 21.02 0.55
C PHE A 257 5.78 20.59 0.70
N HIS A 258 6.10 19.30 0.54
CA HIS A 258 7.44 18.72 0.66
C HIS A 258 8.11 19.01 2.01
N THR A 259 7.33 19.04 3.08
CA THR A 259 7.81 19.29 4.44
C THR A 259 8.06 17.97 5.16
N ASN A 260 9.28 17.76 5.66
CA ASN A 260 9.69 16.55 6.40
C ASN A 260 9.30 15.25 5.70
N CYS A 261 9.61 15.14 4.41
CA CYS A 261 9.32 13.97 3.60
C CYS A 261 10.47 13.69 2.63
N THR A 262 10.39 12.58 1.92
CA THR A 262 11.24 12.30 0.76
C THR A 262 10.40 12.37 -0.50
N VAL A 263 10.83 13.18 -1.45
CA VAL A 263 10.24 13.31 -2.77
C VAL A 263 11.11 12.59 -3.79
N ILE A 264 10.51 11.72 -4.59
CA ILE A 264 11.18 11.01 -5.69
C ILE A 264 10.52 11.41 -7.00
N ARG A 265 11.32 11.85 -7.97
CA ARG A 265 10.84 12.25 -9.31
C ARG A 265 11.88 11.93 -10.40
N LYS A 266 11.42 11.87 -11.67
CA LYS A 266 12.30 11.69 -12.84
C LYS A 266 13.12 12.92 -13.12
#